data_7952d9eed6c75e18eae4ec25a9f7dd4d
#
_entry.id   7952d9eed6c75e18eae4ec25a9f7dd4d
#
_cell.length_a   1.000
_cell.length_b   1.000
_cell.length_c   1.000
_cell.angle_alpha   90.00
_cell.angle_beta   90.00
_cell.angle_gamma   90.00
#
_symmetry.space_group_name_H-M   'P 1'
#
loop_
_entity.id
_entity.type
_entity.pdbx_description
1 polymer ?
#
loop_
_entity_poly.entity_id
_entity_poly.type
_entity_poly.pdbx_seq_one_letter_code
_entity_poly.pdbx_strand_id
1 'polypeptide(L)'
;MNKKLLKNFCAVFLAWFMALLLSPQSAQAQEKEAYVVKSRNNKTLTFYYDDQKSSRTGTVWGIKETKEESEKTYPAWSGMRYTPESKVTTAVFDASFKNYLPQSTKFWFLNLKKLEKIEGLTNLNTSKVTTMGEMFRGCSSLTSLDLSNFNTENVQYMSYMFAGCQNLTSLDLSNFNTEKVQYMREMFSGCHNLTSLNLSNFNTEDVQNMSGMFSGCSSLTSLDLSNFNTENVQNMSEMFSGCQNLTSLNLSNFKTENVQDMSEMFRVCQNLTSLDLSNFKTENLQYMSYMFSGCQNLTSLNLSNFNTENVKDMSYMFWGCSSLTSLDLSNFKTEKVQNMSFMFSGCQNLTSLDLSNFKTKNVQNMWRMFYGCKSLTSLNLSNFNTENVYDMSEMFYECNSLQTIYCNNTWTYSHSRSRDMFSGCTSLQGAVPYDESKTDDYMANPKTGYFTKKGSTGVATATTEANANIQAIYSTDGRRLNELQRGLNIVRMSNGTTQKILRK
;
A
#
# COMPACT_ATOMS: atom_id res chain seq x y z
N MET A 1 7.80 54.32 83.66
CA MET A 1 6.87 53.78 82.61
C MET A 1 5.96 52.77 83.33
N ASN A 2 4.66 53.00 83.22
CA ASN A 2 3.66 52.42 84.11
C ASN A 2 3.38 50.94 83.73
N LYS A 3 3.66 49.96 84.66
CA LYS A 3 3.48 48.50 84.44
C LYS A 3 2.05 48.11 83.92
N LYS A 4 1.08 48.94 84.20
CA LYS A 4 -0.33 48.76 83.73
C LYS A 4 -0.46 49.07 82.25
N LEU A 5 0.29 50.00 81.62
CA LEU A 5 0.26 50.30 80.22
C LEU A 5 0.92 49.18 79.41
N LEU A 6 1.99 48.56 79.92
CA LEU A 6 2.72 47.46 79.22
C LEU A 6 1.86 46.18 79.14
N LYS A 7 1.10 45.86 80.24
CA LYS A 7 0.16 44.71 80.20
C LYS A 7 -0.97 44.88 79.24
N ASN A 8 -1.56 46.08 79.08
CA ASN A 8 -2.60 46.35 78.14
C ASN A 8 -2.10 46.36 76.68
N PHE A 9 -0.88 46.81 76.46
CA PHE A 9 -0.27 46.76 75.16
C PHE A 9 0.04 45.31 74.68
N CYS A 10 0.53 44.45 75.57
CA CYS A 10 0.73 43.02 75.30
C CYS A 10 -0.57 42.27 75.08
N ALA A 11 -1.62 42.57 75.82
CA ALA A 11 -2.92 41.93 75.66
C ALA A 11 -3.62 42.31 74.33
N VAL A 12 -3.49 43.58 73.92
CA VAL A 12 -4.02 44.06 72.63
C VAL A 12 -3.22 43.48 71.45
N PHE A 13 -1.88 43.37 71.60
CA PHE A 13 -1.00 42.75 70.60
C PHE A 13 -1.24 41.24 70.44
N LEU A 14 -1.48 40.52 71.57
CA LEU A 14 -1.85 39.10 71.51
C LEU A 14 -3.23 38.88 70.91
N ALA A 15 -4.21 39.73 71.21
CA ALA A 15 -5.55 39.68 70.64
C ALA A 15 -5.51 39.98 69.13
N TRP A 16 -4.67 40.93 68.71
CA TRP A 16 -4.44 41.23 67.28
C TRP A 16 -3.72 40.09 66.54
N PHE A 17 -2.76 39.47 67.18
CA PHE A 17 -2.02 38.31 66.61
C PHE A 17 -2.91 37.06 66.54
N MET A 18 -3.78 36.84 67.57
CA MET A 18 -4.79 35.77 67.49
C MET A 18 -5.88 36.04 66.47
N ALA A 19 -6.29 37.30 66.25
CA ALA A 19 -7.28 37.66 65.22
C ALA A 19 -6.66 37.50 63.80
N LEU A 20 -5.36 37.70 63.62
CA LEU A 20 -4.63 37.41 62.35
C LEU A 20 -4.47 35.90 62.14
N LEU A 21 -4.40 35.07 63.18
CA LEU A 21 -4.35 33.60 63.08
C LEU A 21 -5.76 32.97 62.92
N LEU A 22 -6.80 33.74 63.23
CA LEU A 22 -8.23 33.34 63.07
C LEU A 22 -8.90 34.02 61.89
N SER A 23 -8.16 34.82 61.05
CA SER A 23 -8.68 35.20 59.77
C SER A 23 -8.94 33.89 59.01
N PRO A 24 -10.19 33.64 58.54
CA PRO A 24 -10.43 32.48 57.72
C PRO A 24 -9.43 32.63 56.56
N GLN A 25 -8.46 31.69 56.50
CA GLN A 25 -7.71 31.48 55.26
C GLN A 25 -8.81 31.46 54.18
N SER A 26 -8.97 32.55 53.42
CA SER A 26 -9.84 32.55 52.30
C SER A 26 -9.46 31.29 51.53
N ALA A 27 -10.34 30.31 51.58
CA ALA A 27 -10.14 29.10 50.77
C ALA A 27 -9.97 29.66 49.37
N GLN A 28 -8.70 29.72 48.92
CA GLN A 28 -8.39 30.16 47.57
C GLN A 28 -9.19 29.19 46.68
N ALA A 29 -10.25 29.70 46.06
CA ALA A 29 -11.11 28.88 45.22
C ALA A 29 -10.19 28.15 44.30
N GLN A 30 -10.12 26.82 44.41
CA GLN A 30 -9.25 26.00 43.58
C GLN A 30 -9.64 26.27 42.12
N GLU A 31 -8.71 26.76 41.31
CA GLU A 31 -8.99 27.05 39.91
C GLU A 31 -9.37 25.76 39.19
N LYS A 32 -10.34 25.88 38.29
CA LYS A 32 -10.73 24.75 37.45
C LYS A 32 -9.57 24.32 36.58
N GLU A 33 -9.27 23.04 36.58
CA GLU A 33 -8.24 22.43 35.71
C GLU A 33 -8.79 21.21 34.99
N ALA A 34 -8.19 20.90 33.82
CA ALA A 34 -8.52 19.68 33.08
C ALA A 34 -7.60 18.54 33.56
N TYR A 35 -8.20 17.38 33.84
CA TYR A 35 -7.49 16.21 34.32
C TYR A 35 -8.20 14.91 33.99
N VAL A 36 -7.49 13.79 34.09
CA VAL A 36 -8.00 12.45 33.82
C VAL A 36 -7.86 11.59 35.06
N VAL A 37 -8.91 10.84 35.37
CA VAL A 37 -8.93 9.91 36.50
C VAL A 37 -9.09 8.50 35.99
N LYS A 38 -8.15 7.61 36.34
CA LYS A 38 -8.29 6.17 36.16
C LYS A 38 -8.85 5.55 37.41
N SER A 39 -9.98 4.87 37.27
CA SER A 39 -10.67 4.21 38.39
C SER A 39 -9.78 3.19 39.11
N ARG A 40 -10.04 2.91 40.41
CA ARG A 40 -9.27 1.96 41.22
C ARG A 40 -9.20 0.54 40.60
N ASN A 41 -10.24 0.12 39.90
CA ASN A 41 -10.26 -1.17 39.19
C ASN A 41 -9.52 -1.13 37.83
N ASN A 42 -8.96 0.02 37.46
CA ASN A 42 -8.23 0.30 36.21
C ASN A 42 -9.05 0.15 34.92
N LYS A 43 -10.39 0.11 35.00
CA LYS A 43 -11.25 -0.13 33.81
C LYS A 43 -11.79 1.12 33.16
N THR A 44 -11.87 2.24 33.90
CA THR A 44 -12.50 3.48 33.42
C THR A 44 -11.49 4.64 33.46
N LEU A 45 -11.44 5.41 32.38
CA LEU A 45 -10.83 6.74 32.34
C LEU A 45 -11.94 7.78 32.33
N THR A 46 -11.94 8.74 33.27
CA THR A 46 -12.89 9.84 33.26
C THR A 46 -12.16 11.17 33.13
N PHE A 47 -12.62 11.98 32.20
CA PHE A 47 -12.07 13.31 31.86
C PHE A 47 -12.94 14.37 32.54
N TYR A 48 -12.32 15.26 33.34
CA TYR A 48 -12.96 16.32 34.11
C TYR A 48 -12.36 17.68 33.81
N TYR A 49 -13.15 18.72 33.95
CA TYR A 49 -12.70 20.13 33.98
C TYR A 49 -13.40 20.89 35.11
N ASP A 50 -12.95 20.72 36.33
CA ASP A 50 -13.51 21.31 37.54
C ASP A 50 -12.40 21.60 38.59
N ASP A 51 -12.83 22.00 39.78
CA ASP A 51 -11.97 22.32 40.94
C ASP A 51 -11.84 21.15 41.93
N GLN A 52 -12.24 19.92 41.54
CA GLN A 52 -12.34 18.76 42.45
C GLN A 52 -11.18 17.76 42.30
N LYS A 53 -10.10 18.10 41.60
CA LYS A 53 -9.00 17.16 41.27
C LYS A 53 -8.42 16.51 42.53
N SER A 54 -8.20 17.27 43.61
CA SER A 54 -7.61 16.79 44.86
C SER A 54 -8.51 15.82 45.63
N SER A 55 -9.83 15.84 45.40
CA SER A 55 -10.81 14.98 46.07
C SER A 55 -11.04 13.66 45.31
N ARG A 56 -10.56 13.53 44.08
CA ARG A 56 -10.80 12.35 43.23
C ARG A 56 -10.05 11.12 43.73
N THR A 57 -10.67 9.98 43.62
CA THR A 57 -10.08 8.68 44.02
C THR A 57 -9.69 7.87 42.78
N GLY A 58 -8.51 7.28 42.81
CA GLY A 58 -7.92 6.54 41.67
C GLY A 58 -6.54 7.08 41.31
N THR A 59 -6.07 6.80 40.10
CA THR A 59 -4.85 7.45 39.58
C THR A 59 -5.28 8.71 38.82
N VAL A 60 -4.77 9.86 39.22
CA VAL A 60 -5.14 11.16 38.67
C VAL A 60 -3.96 11.77 37.95
N TRP A 61 -4.17 12.24 36.73
CA TRP A 61 -3.19 12.95 35.91
C TRP A 61 -3.77 14.29 35.43
N GLY A 62 -2.97 15.34 35.46
CA GLY A 62 -3.32 16.58 34.73
C GLY A 62 -3.37 16.33 33.23
N ILE A 63 -4.19 17.06 32.51
CA ILE A 63 -4.37 16.88 31.07
C ILE A 63 -3.09 17.08 30.25
N LYS A 64 -2.09 17.76 30.79
CA LYS A 64 -0.79 17.99 30.16
C LYS A 64 0.30 17.02 30.65
N GLU A 65 -0.02 16.14 31.58
CA GLU A 65 0.95 15.16 32.07
C GLU A 65 1.23 14.11 31.02
N THR A 66 2.50 13.81 30.83
CA THR A 66 3.01 12.92 29.80
C THR A 66 3.92 11.84 30.39
N LYS A 67 4.10 10.78 29.62
CA LYS A 67 5.10 9.73 29.83
C LYS A 67 5.87 9.52 28.54
N GLU A 68 7.03 8.90 28.62
CA GLU A 68 7.95 8.74 27.48
C GLU A 68 8.18 7.28 27.12
N GLU A 69 8.35 7.02 25.81
CA GLU A 69 8.81 5.76 25.26
C GLU A 69 9.57 6.04 23.95
N SER A 70 10.82 5.60 23.87
CA SER A 70 11.64 5.75 22.64
C SER A 70 11.65 7.18 22.09
N GLU A 71 11.98 8.14 22.94
CA GLU A 71 12.09 9.58 22.62
C GLU A 71 10.77 10.27 22.19
N LYS A 72 9.65 9.59 22.38
CA LYS A 72 8.32 10.18 22.13
C LYS A 72 7.54 10.34 23.41
N THR A 73 6.81 11.45 23.51
CA THR A 73 5.94 11.77 24.64
C THR A 73 4.50 11.41 24.33
N TYR A 74 3.82 10.81 25.29
CA TYR A 74 2.43 10.37 25.21
C TYR A 74 1.66 10.89 26.43
N PRO A 75 0.34 11.12 26.34
CA PRO A 75 -0.48 11.40 27.52
C PRO A 75 -0.29 10.34 28.60
N ALA A 76 -0.17 10.74 29.85
CA ALA A 76 0.15 9.82 30.96
C ALA A 76 -0.85 8.65 31.10
N TRP A 77 -2.12 8.86 30.70
CA TRP A 77 -3.20 7.86 30.78
C TRP A 77 -3.32 6.95 29.55
N SER A 78 -2.77 7.34 28.38
CA SER A 78 -2.89 6.55 27.13
C SER A 78 -2.01 5.30 27.16
N GLY A 79 -2.18 4.39 26.20
CA GLY A 79 -1.13 3.43 25.83
C GLY A 79 0.06 4.15 25.19
N MET A 80 1.11 3.40 24.92
CA MET A 80 2.27 3.87 24.15
C MET A 80 2.45 2.96 22.94
N ARG A 81 3.38 3.27 22.05
CA ARG A 81 3.52 2.53 20.79
C ARG A 81 3.82 1.05 21.00
N TYR A 82 4.72 0.74 21.93
CA TYR A 82 5.17 -0.62 22.22
C TYR A 82 4.57 -1.19 23.52
N THR A 83 4.09 -0.33 24.42
CA THR A 83 3.45 -0.72 25.68
C THR A 83 1.98 -0.27 25.71
N PRO A 84 1.05 -1.11 25.19
CA PRO A 84 -0.37 -0.78 25.16
C PRO A 84 -1.00 -0.79 26.56
N GLU A 85 -2.01 0.03 26.79
CA GLU A 85 -2.90 -0.08 27.94
C GLU A 85 -3.96 -1.16 27.67
N SER A 86 -3.98 -2.19 28.51
CA SER A 86 -4.79 -3.39 28.27
C SER A 86 -5.91 -3.63 29.28
N LYS A 87 -6.15 -2.67 30.20
CA LYS A 87 -7.17 -2.82 31.26
C LYS A 87 -8.37 -1.92 31.07
N VAL A 88 -8.17 -0.75 30.47
CA VAL A 88 -9.24 0.25 30.25
C VAL A 88 -10.22 -0.26 29.21
N THR A 89 -11.50 -0.33 29.63
CA THR A 89 -12.63 -0.74 28.77
C THR A 89 -13.58 0.40 28.45
N THR A 90 -13.57 1.47 29.26
CA THR A 90 -14.49 2.59 29.12
C THR A 90 -13.75 3.91 29.31
N ALA A 91 -14.03 4.88 28.44
CA ALA A 91 -13.69 6.28 28.67
C ALA A 91 -14.97 7.10 28.85
N VAL A 92 -14.94 8.11 29.74
CA VAL A 92 -16.09 8.97 30.04
C VAL A 92 -15.65 10.41 30.00
N PHE A 93 -16.34 11.23 29.23
CA PHE A 93 -16.23 12.69 29.33
C PHE A 93 -17.34 13.20 30.24
N ASP A 94 -16.96 13.62 31.47
CA ASP A 94 -17.89 14.24 32.41
C ASP A 94 -18.47 15.53 31.81
N ALA A 95 -19.67 15.91 32.27
CA ALA A 95 -20.34 17.13 31.80
C ALA A 95 -19.52 18.41 32.04
N SER A 96 -18.65 18.43 33.07
CA SER A 96 -17.72 19.54 33.33
C SER A 96 -16.74 19.79 32.21
N PHE A 97 -16.36 18.71 31.47
CA PHE A 97 -15.34 18.77 30.41
C PHE A 97 -15.78 19.59 29.18
N LYS A 98 -17.08 19.83 29.01
CA LYS A 98 -17.66 20.62 27.91
C LYS A 98 -17.03 22.02 27.75
N ASN A 99 -16.56 22.59 28.85
CA ASN A 99 -15.96 23.93 28.88
C ASN A 99 -14.46 23.94 28.67
N TYR A 100 -13.82 22.78 28.58
CA TYR A 100 -12.40 22.68 28.25
C TYR A 100 -12.18 22.68 26.73
N LEU A 101 -11.23 23.46 26.27
CA LEU A 101 -10.90 23.63 24.85
C LEU A 101 -9.46 23.10 24.58
N PRO A 102 -9.31 21.80 24.32
CA PRO A 102 -8.00 21.25 24.00
C PRO A 102 -7.49 21.79 22.67
N GLN A 103 -6.18 22.01 22.56
CA GLN A 103 -5.52 22.35 21.30
C GLN A 103 -5.06 21.10 20.54
N SER A 104 -4.97 19.95 21.24
CA SER A 104 -4.55 18.67 20.70
C SER A 104 -5.27 17.53 21.40
N THR A 105 -5.74 16.58 20.62
CA THR A 105 -6.22 15.28 21.11
C THR A 105 -5.32 14.12 20.65
N LYS A 106 -4.12 14.48 20.13
CA LYS A 106 -3.14 13.50 19.67
C LYS A 106 -2.84 12.47 20.76
N PHE A 107 -2.89 11.18 20.39
CA PHE A 107 -2.60 10.04 21.27
C PHE A 107 -3.58 9.81 22.44
N TRP A 108 -4.70 10.53 22.56
CA TRP A 108 -5.53 10.47 23.77
C TRP A 108 -6.01 9.05 24.13
N PHE A 109 -6.32 8.23 23.12
CA PHE A 109 -6.73 6.83 23.30
C PHE A 109 -5.77 5.85 22.64
N LEU A 110 -4.53 6.29 22.33
CA LEU A 110 -3.54 5.45 21.68
C LEU A 110 -3.39 4.10 22.39
N ASN A 111 -3.54 3.01 21.63
CA ASN A 111 -3.31 1.64 22.09
C ASN A 111 -4.07 1.26 23.38
N LEU A 112 -5.25 1.83 23.60
CA LEU A 112 -6.22 1.33 24.56
C LEU A 112 -6.93 0.11 23.96
N LYS A 113 -6.21 -1.03 23.89
CA LYS A 113 -6.65 -2.20 23.11
C LYS A 113 -7.99 -2.78 23.55
N LYS A 114 -8.39 -2.62 24.82
CA LYS A 114 -9.66 -3.10 25.37
C LYS A 114 -10.73 -2.02 25.53
N LEU A 115 -10.49 -0.82 24.99
CA LEU A 115 -11.50 0.22 24.98
C LEU A 115 -12.69 -0.20 24.10
N GLU A 116 -13.84 -0.42 24.72
CA GLU A 116 -15.09 -0.89 24.08
C GLU A 116 -16.02 0.27 23.77
N LYS A 117 -16.04 1.31 24.64
CA LYS A 117 -16.96 2.45 24.52
C LYS A 117 -16.38 3.74 25.08
N ILE A 118 -16.85 4.86 24.51
CA ILE A 118 -16.58 6.21 25.00
C ILE A 118 -17.92 6.87 25.28
N GLU A 119 -18.17 7.21 26.54
CA GLU A 119 -19.40 7.84 26.98
C GLU A 119 -19.22 9.36 27.10
N GLY A 120 -20.28 10.13 26.82
CA GLY A 120 -20.27 11.58 26.94
C GLY A 120 -19.29 12.27 25.96
N LEU A 121 -18.99 11.66 24.81
CA LEU A 121 -18.07 12.23 23.82
C LEU A 121 -18.54 13.60 23.30
N THR A 122 -19.86 13.89 23.39
CA THR A 122 -20.47 15.21 23.14
C THR A 122 -19.97 16.31 24.09
N ASN A 123 -19.35 15.97 25.22
CA ASN A 123 -18.70 16.91 26.13
C ASN A 123 -17.25 17.23 25.74
N LEU A 124 -16.70 16.61 24.71
CA LEU A 124 -15.38 16.96 24.16
C LEU A 124 -15.56 18.06 23.11
N ASN A 125 -15.17 19.28 23.43
CA ASN A 125 -15.19 20.40 22.49
C ASN A 125 -13.89 20.46 21.68
N THR A 126 -13.95 20.12 20.39
CA THR A 126 -12.79 20.07 19.50
C THR A 126 -12.55 21.33 18.69
N SER A 127 -13.30 22.43 18.91
CA SER A 127 -13.23 23.65 18.08
C SER A 127 -11.87 24.35 18.04
N LYS A 128 -10.96 24.05 18.98
CA LYS A 128 -9.60 24.59 19.01
C LYS A 128 -8.53 23.56 18.69
N VAL A 129 -8.93 22.33 18.34
CA VAL A 129 -7.97 21.24 18.06
C VAL A 129 -7.32 21.44 16.70
N THR A 130 -6.01 21.40 16.68
CA THR A 130 -5.20 21.50 15.45
C THR A 130 -4.61 20.16 15.02
N THR A 131 -4.56 19.15 15.92
CA THR A 131 -4.08 17.81 15.60
C THR A 131 -4.88 16.72 16.32
N MET A 132 -5.34 15.74 15.53
CA MET A 132 -6.03 14.52 15.99
C MET A 132 -5.24 13.25 15.65
N GLY A 133 -3.97 13.40 15.26
CA GLY A 133 -3.14 12.27 14.84
C GLY A 133 -3.08 11.18 15.92
N GLU A 134 -3.24 9.92 15.48
CA GLU A 134 -3.18 8.73 16.36
C GLU A 134 -4.18 8.75 17.54
N MET A 135 -5.27 9.56 17.48
CA MET A 135 -6.19 9.73 18.62
C MET A 135 -6.80 8.40 19.08
N PHE A 136 -7.25 7.55 18.16
CA PHE A 136 -7.86 6.26 18.45
C PHE A 136 -7.01 5.08 17.96
N ARG A 137 -5.75 5.33 17.58
CA ARG A 137 -4.89 4.28 17.03
C ARG A 137 -4.79 3.08 17.98
N GLY A 138 -5.06 1.87 17.46
CA GLY A 138 -4.96 0.62 18.20
C GLY A 138 -6.07 0.38 19.23
N CYS A 139 -7.19 1.12 19.16
CA CYS A 139 -8.40 0.82 19.91
C CYS A 139 -9.13 -0.37 19.29
N SER A 140 -8.50 -1.55 19.36
CA SER A 140 -8.93 -2.74 18.60
C SER A 140 -10.26 -3.33 19.04
N SER A 141 -10.73 -3.05 20.28
CA SER A 141 -12.03 -3.51 20.77
C SER A 141 -13.19 -2.55 20.52
N LEU A 142 -12.90 -1.34 19.99
CA LEU A 142 -13.93 -0.36 19.73
C LEU A 142 -14.79 -0.76 18.53
N THR A 143 -16.11 -0.89 18.72
CA THR A 143 -17.04 -1.36 17.67
C THR A 143 -17.81 -0.25 16.98
N SER A 144 -18.02 0.87 17.67
CA SER A 144 -18.70 2.05 17.15
C SER A 144 -18.14 3.32 17.77
N LEU A 145 -18.28 4.44 17.09
CA LEU A 145 -17.80 5.74 17.55
C LEU A 145 -18.70 6.84 16.98
N ASP A 146 -19.35 7.61 17.85
CA ASP A 146 -20.13 8.78 17.46
C ASP A 146 -19.24 10.03 17.51
N LEU A 147 -18.95 10.59 16.34
CA LEU A 147 -18.12 11.78 16.16
C LEU A 147 -18.94 12.99 15.66
N SER A 148 -20.27 12.91 15.72
CA SER A 148 -21.19 13.92 15.17
C SER A 148 -20.97 15.34 15.72
N ASN A 149 -20.40 15.45 16.94
CA ASN A 149 -20.10 16.74 17.58
C ASN A 149 -18.69 17.27 17.29
N PHE A 150 -17.85 16.52 16.56
CA PHE A 150 -16.47 16.95 16.29
C PHE A 150 -16.45 18.13 15.32
N ASN A 151 -15.82 19.22 15.74
CA ASN A 151 -15.42 20.31 14.86
C ASN A 151 -13.97 20.12 14.46
N THR A 152 -13.72 19.94 13.16
CA THR A 152 -12.38 19.68 12.61
C THR A 152 -11.83 20.82 11.75
N GLU A 153 -12.50 21.98 11.72
CA GLU A 153 -12.18 23.15 10.90
C GLU A 153 -10.72 23.64 11.05
N ASN A 154 -10.10 23.43 12.22
CA ASN A 154 -8.74 23.87 12.49
C ASN A 154 -7.71 22.72 12.45
N VAL A 155 -8.14 21.49 12.13
CA VAL A 155 -7.27 20.32 12.16
C VAL A 155 -6.39 20.27 10.92
N GLN A 156 -5.08 20.10 11.13
CA GLN A 156 -4.07 19.98 10.08
C GLN A 156 -3.52 18.55 9.94
N TYR A 157 -3.58 17.74 11.02
CA TYR A 157 -2.98 16.40 11.08
C TYR A 157 -3.99 15.37 11.57
N MET A 158 -4.31 14.41 10.68
CA MET A 158 -5.19 13.28 10.98
C MET A 158 -4.53 11.91 10.76
N SER A 159 -3.19 11.88 10.54
CA SER A 159 -2.49 10.62 10.29
C SER A 159 -2.75 9.62 11.40
N TYR A 160 -3.01 8.35 11.01
CA TYR A 160 -3.23 7.21 11.91
C TYR A 160 -4.44 7.37 12.86
N MET A 161 -5.37 8.32 12.64
CA MET A 161 -6.41 8.64 13.63
C MET A 161 -7.19 7.42 14.09
N PHE A 162 -7.54 6.51 13.19
CA PHE A 162 -8.30 5.28 13.47
C PHE A 162 -7.48 4.01 13.17
N ALA A 163 -6.17 4.13 12.91
CA ALA A 163 -5.37 2.98 12.52
C ALA A 163 -5.44 1.86 13.56
N GLY A 164 -5.73 0.63 13.12
CA GLY A 164 -5.84 -0.54 14.00
C GLY A 164 -7.11 -0.59 14.87
N CYS A 165 -8.16 0.18 14.55
CA CYS A 165 -9.49 0.00 15.10
C CYS A 165 -10.17 -1.21 14.43
N GLN A 166 -9.66 -2.40 14.74
CA GLN A 166 -9.95 -3.65 14.02
C GLN A 166 -11.42 -4.03 14.02
N ASN A 167 -12.15 -3.77 15.12
CA ASN A 167 -13.55 -4.16 15.28
C ASN A 167 -14.55 -3.06 14.93
N LEU A 168 -14.08 -1.89 14.49
CA LEU A 168 -14.97 -0.82 14.06
C LEU A 168 -15.65 -1.23 12.75
N THR A 169 -16.99 -1.24 12.76
CA THR A 169 -17.79 -1.74 11.62
C THR A 169 -18.27 -0.65 10.68
N SER A 170 -18.52 0.55 11.22
CA SER A 170 -18.94 1.71 10.45
C SER A 170 -18.39 2.99 11.04
N LEU A 171 -18.19 4.00 10.20
CA LEU A 171 -17.74 5.31 10.64
C LEU A 171 -18.37 6.39 9.75
N ASP A 172 -19.13 7.28 10.34
CA ASP A 172 -19.68 8.46 9.66
C ASP A 172 -18.81 9.69 10.00
N LEU A 173 -18.16 10.24 8.97
CA LEU A 173 -17.32 11.43 9.04
C LEU A 173 -17.88 12.56 8.18
N SER A 174 -19.17 12.53 7.85
CA SER A 174 -19.84 13.53 7.01
C SER A 174 -19.78 14.96 7.56
N ASN A 175 -19.57 15.08 8.91
CA ASN A 175 -19.40 16.39 9.55
C ASN A 175 -17.94 16.88 9.59
N PHE A 176 -16.97 16.08 9.13
CA PHE A 176 -15.57 16.49 9.15
C PHE A 176 -15.28 17.52 8.06
N ASN A 177 -14.79 18.69 8.47
CA ASN A 177 -14.14 19.64 7.57
C ASN A 177 -12.66 19.33 7.53
N THR A 178 -12.14 18.94 6.34
CA THR A 178 -10.73 18.56 6.16
C THR A 178 -9.96 19.54 5.27
N GLU A 179 -10.51 20.75 5.02
CA GLU A 179 -9.94 21.77 4.14
C GLU A 179 -8.49 22.12 4.49
N LYS A 180 -8.12 22.14 5.79
CA LYS A 180 -6.76 22.46 6.26
C LYS A 180 -5.88 21.23 6.50
N VAL A 181 -6.38 20.03 6.21
CA VAL A 181 -5.63 18.80 6.52
C VAL A 181 -4.60 18.51 5.44
N GLN A 182 -3.33 18.40 5.87
CA GLN A 182 -2.20 18.13 4.99
C GLN A 182 -1.73 16.67 5.04
N TYR A 183 -2.03 15.94 6.13
CA TYR A 183 -1.53 14.59 6.34
C TYR A 183 -2.66 13.66 6.79
N MET A 184 -2.94 12.65 5.94
CA MET A 184 -3.94 11.60 6.18
C MET A 184 -3.34 10.18 6.12
N ARG A 185 -1.99 10.09 6.27
CA ARG A 185 -1.29 8.82 6.21
C ARG A 185 -1.92 7.80 7.15
N GLU A 186 -2.22 6.59 6.63
CA GLU A 186 -2.70 5.44 7.38
C GLU A 186 -3.94 5.74 8.28
N MET A 187 -4.80 6.72 7.89
CA MET A 187 -5.90 7.17 8.74
C MET A 187 -6.83 6.04 9.16
N PHE A 188 -7.10 5.09 8.27
CA PHE A 188 -7.98 3.92 8.52
C PHE A 188 -7.23 2.59 8.43
N SER A 189 -5.90 2.61 8.41
CA SER A 189 -5.10 1.39 8.23
C SER A 189 -5.44 0.33 9.29
N GLY A 190 -5.66 -0.93 8.85
CA GLY A 190 -5.99 -2.05 9.75
C GLY A 190 -7.38 -2.00 10.39
N CYS A 191 -8.32 -1.22 9.85
CA CYS A 191 -9.73 -1.28 10.20
C CYS A 191 -10.40 -2.49 9.51
N HIS A 192 -10.03 -3.70 9.93
CA HIS A 192 -10.36 -4.94 9.24
C HIS A 192 -11.85 -5.19 9.05
N ASN A 193 -12.69 -4.82 10.04
CA ASN A 193 -14.13 -5.08 10.03
C ASN A 193 -14.95 -3.89 9.49
N LEU A 194 -14.28 -2.83 9.00
CA LEU A 194 -14.98 -1.66 8.48
C LEU A 194 -15.69 -2.00 7.17
N THR A 195 -17.02 -1.94 7.17
CA THR A 195 -17.86 -2.23 6.00
C THR A 195 -18.47 -0.98 5.38
N SER A 196 -18.59 0.10 6.16
CA SER A 196 -19.18 1.37 5.73
C SER A 196 -18.35 2.55 6.24
N LEU A 197 -17.99 3.44 5.33
CA LEU A 197 -17.21 4.64 5.62
C LEU A 197 -17.77 5.81 4.80
N ASN A 198 -18.27 6.86 5.49
CA ASN A 198 -18.79 8.04 4.85
C ASN A 198 -17.74 9.17 4.86
N LEU A 199 -17.21 9.51 3.69
CA LEU A 199 -16.23 10.56 3.46
C LEU A 199 -16.78 11.71 2.60
N SER A 200 -18.10 11.86 2.50
CA SER A 200 -18.76 12.76 1.53
C SER A 200 -18.33 14.24 1.64
N ASN A 201 -17.86 14.69 2.80
CA ASN A 201 -17.40 16.06 3.02
C ASN A 201 -15.88 16.23 3.07
N PHE A 202 -15.12 15.17 2.73
CA PHE A 202 -13.65 15.28 2.72
C PHE A 202 -13.20 16.20 1.57
N ASN A 203 -12.54 17.27 1.91
CA ASN A 203 -11.72 18.05 0.99
C ASN A 203 -10.27 17.61 1.18
N THR A 204 -9.62 17.18 0.10
CA THR A 204 -8.26 16.66 0.14
C THR A 204 -7.26 17.50 -0.68
N GLU A 205 -7.64 18.72 -1.04
CA GLU A 205 -6.85 19.61 -1.89
C GLU A 205 -5.46 19.88 -1.34
N ASP A 206 -5.32 20.07 -0.01
CA ASP A 206 -4.03 20.36 0.63
C ASP A 206 -3.27 19.11 1.07
N VAL A 207 -3.82 17.90 0.83
CA VAL A 207 -3.21 16.66 1.30
C VAL A 207 -2.02 16.27 0.43
N GLN A 208 -0.85 16.10 1.07
CA GLN A 208 0.40 15.72 0.43
C GLN A 208 0.71 14.22 0.56
N ASN A 209 0.17 13.55 1.59
CA ASN A 209 0.48 12.16 1.87
C ASN A 209 -0.80 11.38 2.24
N MET A 210 -1.15 10.42 1.38
CA MET A 210 -2.26 9.48 1.56
C MET A 210 -1.78 8.03 1.70
N SER A 211 -0.47 7.82 1.97
CA SER A 211 0.07 6.46 2.03
C SER A 211 -0.68 5.61 3.06
N GLY A 212 -1.03 4.39 2.68
CA GLY A 212 -1.70 3.42 3.53
C GLY A 212 -3.08 3.84 4.06
N MET A 213 -3.73 4.89 3.49
CA MET A 213 -4.95 5.47 4.08
C MET A 213 -6.03 4.43 4.38
N PHE A 214 -6.21 3.45 3.51
CA PHE A 214 -7.18 2.36 3.67
C PHE A 214 -6.51 0.98 3.77
N SER A 215 -5.20 0.93 4.01
CA SER A 215 -4.44 -0.32 4.06
C SER A 215 -5.05 -1.30 5.08
N GLY A 216 -5.33 -2.54 4.65
CA GLY A 216 -5.94 -3.56 5.52
C GLY A 216 -7.41 -3.36 5.87
N CYS A 217 -8.14 -2.47 5.19
CA CYS A 217 -9.60 -2.39 5.30
C CYS A 217 -10.25 -3.57 4.55
N SER A 218 -10.01 -4.79 5.04
CA SER A 218 -10.31 -6.03 4.33
C SER A 218 -11.79 -6.30 4.10
N SER A 219 -12.69 -5.71 4.90
CA SER A 219 -14.14 -5.88 4.78
C SER A 219 -14.83 -4.84 3.90
N LEU A 220 -14.13 -3.78 3.45
CA LEU A 220 -14.71 -2.81 2.51
C LEU A 220 -14.97 -3.47 1.17
N THR A 221 -16.22 -3.39 0.69
CA THR A 221 -16.63 -3.89 -0.64
C THR A 221 -16.69 -2.80 -1.70
N SER A 222 -16.90 -1.56 -1.28
CA SER A 222 -16.92 -0.36 -2.12
C SER A 222 -16.41 0.84 -1.33
N LEU A 223 -15.94 1.86 -2.03
CA LEU A 223 -15.48 3.11 -1.43
C LEU A 223 -15.75 4.26 -2.41
N ASP A 224 -16.48 5.28 -1.95
CA ASP A 224 -16.71 6.50 -2.72
C ASP A 224 -15.61 7.53 -2.43
N LEU A 225 -14.83 7.84 -3.46
CA LEU A 225 -13.75 8.82 -3.45
C LEU A 225 -13.98 9.93 -4.48
N SER A 226 -15.23 10.12 -4.93
CA SER A 226 -15.57 11.06 -6.01
C SER A 226 -15.24 12.51 -5.69
N ASN A 227 -15.17 12.86 -4.41
CA ASN A 227 -14.81 14.20 -3.91
C ASN A 227 -13.31 14.39 -3.63
N PHE A 228 -12.47 13.34 -3.80
CA PHE A 228 -11.04 13.47 -3.53
C PHE A 228 -10.33 14.27 -4.63
N ASN A 229 -9.64 15.32 -4.26
CA ASN A 229 -8.67 16.02 -5.09
C ASN A 229 -7.26 15.56 -4.69
N THR A 230 -6.53 14.95 -5.62
CA THR A 230 -5.21 14.38 -5.32
C THR A 230 -4.06 15.14 -6.02
N GLU A 231 -4.32 16.35 -6.50
CA GLU A 231 -3.38 17.17 -7.27
C GLU A 231 -2.05 17.43 -6.52
N ASN A 232 -2.12 17.61 -5.19
CA ASN A 232 -0.95 17.90 -4.36
C ASN A 232 -0.33 16.65 -3.71
N VAL A 233 -0.88 15.46 -3.96
CA VAL A 233 -0.41 14.22 -3.33
C VAL A 233 0.91 13.75 -3.96
N GLN A 234 1.90 13.50 -3.12
CA GLN A 234 3.22 13.00 -3.50
C GLN A 234 3.41 11.51 -3.19
N ASN A 235 2.67 10.98 -2.23
CA ASN A 235 2.79 9.58 -1.81
C ASN A 235 1.42 8.92 -1.67
N MET A 236 1.18 7.87 -2.47
CA MET A 236 0.00 7.00 -2.45
C MET A 236 0.37 5.53 -2.18
N SER A 237 1.59 5.26 -1.67
CA SER A 237 2.02 3.89 -1.37
C SER A 237 1.03 3.20 -0.43
N GLU A 238 0.78 1.90 -0.66
CA GLU A 238 -0.11 1.07 0.19
C GLU A 238 -1.56 1.58 0.33
N MET A 239 -2.01 2.60 -0.44
CA MET A 239 -3.29 3.30 -0.17
C MET A 239 -4.48 2.35 -0.03
N PHE A 240 -4.55 1.29 -0.84
CA PHE A 240 -5.59 0.26 -0.81
C PHE A 240 -5.03 -1.14 -0.53
N SER A 241 -3.79 -1.25 -0.07
CA SER A 241 -3.14 -2.54 0.19
C SER A 241 -3.98 -3.37 1.17
N GLY A 242 -4.27 -4.64 0.82
CA GLY A 242 -5.06 -5.53 1.68
C GLY A 242 -6.56 -5.24 1.75
N CYS A 243 -7.10 -4.40 0.86
CA CYS A 243 -8.55 -4.25 0.69
C CYS A 243 -9.12 -5.46 -0.07
N GLN A 244 -9.12 -6.63 0.59
CA GLN A 244 -9.34 -7.93 -0.03
C GLN A 244 -10.73 -8.08 -0.67
N ASN A 245 -11.77 -7.50 -0.05
CA ASN A 245 -13.15 -7.63 -0.52
C ASN A 245 -13.59 -6.50 -1.46
N LEU A 246 -12.70 -5.57 -1.79
CA LEU A 246 -12.99 -4.50 -2.73
C LEU A 246 -13.16 -5.07 -4.13
N THR A 247 -14.35 -4.92 -4.75
CA THR A 247 -14.68 -5.51 -6.06
C THR A 247 -14.49 -4.53 -7.21
N SER A 248 -14.64 -3.25 -6.95
CA SER A 248 -14.46 -2.17 -7.91
C SER A 248 -13.97 -0.90 -7.20
N LEU A 249 -13.28 -0.06 -7.94
CA LEU A 249 -12.79 1.22 -7.44
C LEU A 249 -12.80 2.25 -8.57
N ASN A 250 -13.48 3.37 -8.38
CA ASN A 250 -13.47 4.48 -9.32
C ASN A 250 -12.41 5.52 -8.90
N LEU A 251 -11.38 5.68 -9.73
CA LEU A 251 -10.28 6.62 -9.54
C LEU A 251 -10.20 7.66 -10.67
N SER A 252 -11.28 7.86 -11.43
CA SER A 252 -11.29 8.72 -12.62
C SER A 252 -11.00 10.21 -12.31
N ASN A 253 -11.24 10.64 -11.06
CA ASN A 253 -10.94 11.99 -10.58
C ASN A 253 -9.52 12.15 -10.00
N PHE A 254 -8.74 11.05 -9.87
CA PHE A 254 -7.40 11.13 -9.30
C PHE A 254 -6.43 11.80 -10.27
N LYS A 255 -5.74 12.82 -9.79
CA LYS A 255 -4.62 13.50 -10.45
C LYS A 255 -3.33 12.98 -9.82
N THR A 256 -2.41 12.48 -10.63
CA THR A 256 -1.23 11.77 -10.15
C THR A 256 0.09 12.34 -10.65
N GLU A 257 0.04 13.52 -11.26
CA GLU A 257 1.21 14.19 -11.84
C GLU A 257 2.35 14.42 -10.83
N ASN A 258 2.01 14.63 -9.55
CA ASN A 258 2.98 14.91 -8.50
C ASN A 258 3.37 13.67 -7.68
N VAL A 259 2.77 12.49 -7.97
CA VAL A 259 3.02 11.28 -7.18
C VAL A 259 4.38 10.67 -7.53
N GLN A 260 5.16 10.40 -6.50
CA GLN A 260 6.50 9.80 -6.59
C GLN A 260 6.52 8.33 -6.18
N ASP A 261 5.57 7.91 -5.33
CA ASP A 261 5.52 6.56 -4.78
C ASP A 261 4.09 5.99 -4.84
N MET A 262 3.92 4.89 -5.58
CA MET A 262 2.72 4.07 -5.68
C MET A 262 3.01 2.60 -5.31
N SER A 263 4.11 2.33 -4.59
CA SER A 263 4.45 0.98 -4.16
C SER A 263 3.30 0.37 -3.37
N GLU A 264 2.98 -0.91 -3.63
CA GLU A 264 1.96 -1.67 -2.91
C GLU A 264 0.52 -1.07 -2.97
N MET A 265 0.25 -0.08 -3.86
CA MET A 265 -1.01 0.68 -3.83
C MET A 265 -2.25 -0.20 -3.86
N PHE A 266 -2.24 -1.29 -4.64
CA PHE A 266 -3.34 -2.26 -4.74
C PHE A 266 -2.93 -3.67 -4.31
N ARG A 267 -1.83 -3.80 -3.54
CA ARG A 267 -1.35 -5.11 -3.10
C ARG A 267 -2.46 -5.88 -2.36
N VAL A 268 -2.64 -7.17 -2.74
CA VAL A 268 -3.62 -8.08 -2.12
C VAL A 268 -5.08 -7.58 -2.18
N CYS A 269 -5.43 -6.78 -3.21
CA CYS A 269 -6.82 -6.51 -3.57
C CYS A 269 -7.38 -7.71 -4.34
N GLN A 270 -7.61 -8.82 -3.63
CA GLN A 270 -7.87 -10.14 -4.23
C GLN A 270 -9.13 -10.21 -5.08
N ASN A 271 -10.20 -9.50 -4.68
CA ASN A 271 -11.50 -9.54 -5.35
C ASN A 271 -11.69 -8.45 -6.42
N LEU A 272 -10.68 -7.60 -6.63
CA LEU A 272 -10.71 -6.60 -7.68
C LEU A 272 -10.61 -7.28 -9.05
N THR A 273 -11.64 -7.11 -9.91
CA THR A 273 -11.73 -7.79 -11.22
C THR A 273 -11.21 -6.95 -12.37
N SER A 274 -11.34 -5.65 -12.28
CA SER A 274 -10.86 -4.68 -13.27
C SER A 274 -10.40 -3.40 -12.61
N LEU A 275 -9.45 -2.71 -13.23
CA LEU A 275 -8.98 -1.42 -12.78
C LEU A 275 -8.60 -0.56 -13.98
N ASP A 276 -9.24 0.59 -14.12
CA ASP A 276 -8.90 1.59 -15.13
C ASP A 276 -8.06 2.71 -14.51
N LEU A 277 -6.81 2.79 -14.95
CA LEU A 277 -5.84 3.81 -14.55
C LEU A 277 -5.41 4.68 -15.74
N SER A 278 -6.24 4.76 -16.78
CA SER A 278 -5.93 5.52 -18.01
C SER A 278 -5.77 7.02 -17.78
N ASN A 279 -6.31 7.56 -16.67
CA ASN A 279 -6.12 8.95 -16.28
C ASN A 279 -4.83 9.19 -15.46
N PHE A 280 -4.14 8.12 -15.03
CA PHE A 280 -2.91 8.27 -14.23
C PHE A 280 -1.76 8.80 -15.08
N LYS A 281 -1.15 9.87 -14.62
CA LYS A 281 0.08 10.46 -15.19
C LYS A 281 1.21 10.19 -14.22
N THR A 282 2.25 9.52 -14.68
CA THR A 282 3.27 8.93 -13.81
C THR A 282 4.69 9.41 -14.15
N GLU A 283 4.82 10.61 -14.73
CA GLU A 283 6.11 11.18 -15.13
C GLU A 283 7.09 11.36 -13.98
N ASN A 284 6.57 11.58 -12.75
CA ASN A 284 7.37 11.78 -11.54
C ASN A 284 7.53 10.50 -10.71
N LEU A 285 6.92 9.37 -11.15
CA LEU A 285 6.91 8.13 -10.40
C LEU A 285 8.32 7.49 -10.35
N GLN A 286 8.76 7.13 -9.14
CA GLN A 286 10.05 6.51 -8.88
C GLN A 286 9.91 5.08 -8.33
N TYR A 287 8.83 4.81 -7.60
CA TYR A 287 8.60 3.54 -6.91
C TYR A 287 7.22 2.99 -7.24
N MET A 288 7.15 1.75 -7.73
CA MET A 288 5.92 1.02 -8.04
C MET A 288 6.05 -0.49 -7.79
N SER A 289 7.00 -0.89 -6.92
CA SER A 289 7.14 -2.29 -6.52
C SER A 289 5.86 -2.80 -5.85
N TYR A 290 5.51 -4.07 -6.08
CA TYR A 290 4.31 -4.73 -5.53
C TYR A 290 2.96 -4.07 -5.89
N MET A 291 2.90 -3.11 -6.83
CA MET A 291 1.70 -2.26 -7.03
C MET A 291 0.40 -3.06 -7.20
N PHE A 292 0.43 -4.18 -7.93
CA PHE A 292 -0.72 -5.08 -8.16
C PHE A 292 -0.49 -6.49 -7.60
N SER A 293 0.53 -6.66 -6.76
CA SER A 293 0.90 -7.96 -6.20
C SER A 293 -0.30 -8.60 -5.47
N GLY A 294 -0.63 -9.86 -5.81
CA GLY A 294 -1.72 -10.59 -5.18
C GLY A 294 -3.14 -10.19 -5.60
N CYS A 295 -3.30 -9.41 -6.66
CA CYS A 295 -4.61 -9.14 -7.28
C CYS A 295 -5.07 -10.36 -8.09
N GLN A 296 -5.48 -11.41 -7.37
CA GLN A 296 -5.70 -12.75 -7.95
C GLN A 296 -6.81 -12.81 -8.98
N ASN A 297 -7.89 -12.02 -8.80
CA ASN A 297 -9.06 -12.02 -9.68
C ASN A 297 -9.01 -10.91 -10.76
N LEU A 298 -7.91 -10.16 -10.84
CA LEU A 298 -7.76 -9.09 -11.82
C LEU A 298 -7.65 -9.70 -13.24
N THR A 299 -8.63 -9.42 -14.09
CA THR A 299 -8.70 -9.93 -15.47
C THR A 299 -8.32 -8.87 -16.51
N SER A 300 -8.52 -7.59 -16.20
CA SER A 300 -8.17 -6.47 -17.06
C SER A 300 -7.55 -5.32 -16.28
N LEU A 301 -6.52 -4.71 -16.87
CA LEU A 301 -5.78 -3.60 -16.30
C LEU A 301 -5.35 -2.65 -17.41
N ASN A 302 -5.77 -1.40 -17.33
CA ASN A 302 -5.39 -0.37 -18.31
C ASN A 302 -4.27 0.51 -17.73
N LEU A 303 -3.07 0.38 -18.32
CA LEU A 303 -1.86 1.14 -17.97
C LEU A 303 -1.40 2.04 -19.14
N SER A 304 -2.27 2.36 -20.09
CA SER A 304 -1.91 3.00 -21.37
C SER A 304 -1.22 4.36 -21.23
N ASN A 305 -1.43 5.08 -20.10
CA ASN A 305 -0.81 6.38 -19.86
C ASN A 305 0.35 6.34 -18.86
N PHE A 306 0.79 5.13 -18.44
CA PHE A 306 1.92 5.04 -17.51
C PHE A 306 3.23 5.41 -18.20
N ASN A 307 3.91 6.43 -17.70
CA ASN A 307 5.30 6.75 -18.03
C ASN A 307 6.21 6.22 -16.90
N THR A 308 7.05 5.25 -17.21
CA THR A 308 7.92 4.61 -16.22
C THR A 308 9.39 5.02 -16.34
N GLU A 309 9.66 6.12 -17.05
CA GLU A 309 11.04 6.59 -17.35
C GLU A 309 11.91 6.84 -16.10
N ASN A 310 11.27 7.18 -14.97
CA ASN A 310 11.97 7.47 -13.72
C ASN A 310 11.93 6.32 -12.71
N VAL A 311 11.27 5.21 -13.05
CA VAL A 311 11.09 4.07 -12.14
C VAL A 311 12.39 3.28 -12.01
N LYS A 312 12.74 2.96 -10.75
CA LYS A 312 13.96 2.20 -10.38
C LYS A 312 13.68 0.78 -9.95
N ASP A 313 12.49 0.52 -9.39
CA ASP A 313 12.09 -0.79 -8.86
C ASP A 313 10.69 -1.18 -9.37
N MET A 314 10.63 -2.31 -10.09
CA MET A 314 9.41 -2.94 -10.59
C MET A 314 9.23 -4.35 -10.00
N SER A 315 9.95 -4.68 -8.92
CA SER A 315 9.88 -5.99 -8.31
C SER A 315 8.47 -6.32 -7.82
N TYR A 316 8.06 -7.57 -7.99
CA TYR A 316 6.76 -8.10 -7.55
C TYR A 316 5.53 -7.38 -8.13
N MET A 317 5.68 -6.50 -9.13
CA MET A 317 4.60 -5.62 -9.57
C MET A 317 3.30 -6.34 -9.90
N PHE A 318 3.38 -7.51 -10.56
CA PHE A 318 2.22 -8.35 -10.93
C PHE A 318 2.29 -9.73 -10.26
N TRP A 319 3.05 -9.87 -9.18
CA TRP A 319 3.19 -11.16 -8.49
C TRP A 319 1.82 -11.73 -8.10
N GLY A 320 1.53 -12.98 -8.52
CA GLY A 320 0.28 -13.65 -8.17
C GLY A 320 -0.98 -13.08 -8.81
N CYS A 321 -0.87 -12.27 -9.88
CA CYS A 321 -2.02 -11.87 -10.69
C CYS A 321 -2.49 -13.05 -11.57
N SER A 322 -3.02 -14.08 -10.92
CA SER A 322 -3.28 -15.39 -11.53
C SER A 322 -4.35 -15.37 -12.62
N SER A 323 -5.28 -14.41 -12.61
CA SER A 323 -6.38 -14.32 -13.60
C SER A 323 -6.05 -13.44 -14.80
N LEU A 324 -4.92 -12.71 -14.82
CA LEU A 324 -4.52 -11.93 -16.00
C LEU A 324 -4.18 -12.87 -17.17
N THR A 325 -4.84 -12.65 -18.31
CA THR A 325 -4.59 -13.42 -19.55
C THR A 325 -3.70 -12.68 -20.55
N SER A 326 -3.69 -11.34 -20.47
CA SER A 326 -2.88 -10.45 -21.28
C SER A 326 -2.53 -9.20 -20.50
N LEU A 327 -1.44 -8.52 -20.87
CA LEU A 327 -1.00 -7.28 -20.27
C LEU A 327 -0.28 -6.43 -21.32
N ASP A 328 -0.74 -5.20 -21.53
CA ASP A 328 -0.09 -4.23 -22.42
C ASP A 328 0.90 -3.38 -21.64
N LEU A 329 2.18 -3.53 -21.95
CA LEU A 329 3.30 -2.79 -21.37
C LEU A 329 4.06 -2.01 -22.45
N SER A 330 3.46 -1.75 -23.60
CA SER A 330 4.11 -1.15 -24.77
C SER A 330 4.70 0.24 -24.52
N ASN A 331 4.14 0.97 -23.53
CA ASN A 331 4.59 2.31 -23.14
C ASN A 331 5.61 2.30 -21.97
N PHE A 332 5.94 1.12 -21.40
CA PHE A 332 6.90 1.04 -20.30
C PHE A 332 8.33 1.32 -20.77
N LYS A 333 8.99 2.23 -20.10
CA LYS A 333 10.42 2.55 -20.27
C LYS A 333 11.17 1.98 -19.06
N THR A 334 12.19 1.17 -19.31
CA THR A 334 12.88 0.43 -18.25
C THR A 334 14.37 0.74 -18.13
N GLU A 335 14.81 1.83 -18.77
CA GLU A 335 16.23 2.21 -18.81
C GLU A 335 16.85 2.47 -17.43
N LYS A 336 16.04 2.91 -16.44
CA LYS A 336 16.52 3.18 -15.07
C LYS A 336 16.21 2.07 -14.08
N VAL A 337 15.51 1.01 -14.51
CA VAL A 337 15.10 -0.09 -13.62
C VAL A 337 16.29 -0.93 -13.21
N GLN A 338 16.43 -1.18 -11.92
CA GLN A 338 17.49 -1.97 -11.32
C GLN A 338 17.00 -3.33 -10.81
N ASN A 339 15.72 -3.45 -10.47
CA ASN A 339 15.14 -4.66 -9.90
C ASN A 339 13.83 -5.03 -10.61
N MET A 340 13.79 -6.25 -11.18
CA MET A 340 12.62 -6.87 -11.82
C MET A 340 12.29 -8.23 -11.21
N SER A 341 12.82 -8.54 -10.00
CA SER A 341 12.58 -9.83 -9.36
C SER A 341 11.10 -10.05 -9.14
N PHE A 342 10.62 -11.26 -9.38
CA PHE A 342 9.21 -11.68 -9.22
C PHE A 342 8.18 -10.87 -10.03
N MET A 343 8.57 -10.03 -10.99
CA MET A 343 7.66 -9.07 -11.63
C MET A 343 6.38 -9.71 -12.18
N PHE A 344 6.48 -10.89 -12.79
CA PHE A 344 5.33 -11.65 -13.32
C PHE A 344 5.14 -13.02 -12.66
N SER A 345 5.85 -13.29 -11.56
CA SER A 345 5.79 -14.59 -10.87
C SER A 345 4.35 -14.93 -10.48
N GLY A 346 3.90 -16.14 -10.81
CA GLY A 346 2.55 -16.61 -10.49
C GLY A 346 1.42 -16.04 -11.37
N CYS A 347 1.75 -15.37 -12.48
CA CYS A 347 0.76 -15.00 -13.51
C CYS A 347 0.38 -16.25 -14.33
N GLN A 348 -0.37 -17.16 -13.69
CA GLN A 348 -0.58 -18.53 -14.20
C GLN A 348 -1.35 -18.57 -15.53
N ASN A 349 -2.29 -17.64 -15.77
CA ASN A 349 -3.13 -17.61 -16.95
C ASN A 349 -2.61 -16.66 -18.05
N LEU A 350 -1.46 -16.01 -17.84
CA LEU A 350 -0.85 -15.13 -18.85
C LEU A 350 -0.36 -15.96 -20.03
N THR A 351 -0.96 -15.76 -21.21
CA THR A 351 -0.68 -16.56 -22.41
C THR A 351 0.38 -15.93 -23.31
N SER A 352 0.48 -14.62 -23.31
CA SER A 352 1.44 -13.85 -24.08
C SER A 352 1.88 -12.58 -23.34
N LEU A 353 3.09 -12.16 -23.60
CA LEU A 353 3.67 -10.94 -23.03
C LEU A 353 4.68 -10.34 -24.01
N ASP A 354 4.43 -9.10 -24.44
CA ASP A 354 5.39 -8.37 -25.27
C ASP A 354 6.29 -7.48 -24.41
N LEU A 355 7.59 -7.80 -24.43
CA LEU A 355 8.64 -7.07 -23.71
C LEU A 355 9.65 -6.44 -24.71
N SER A 356 9.25 -6.22 -25.95
CA SER A 356 10.14 -5.73 -27.00
C SER A 356 10.71 -4.33 -26.75
N ASN A 357 10.03 -3.55 -25.92
CA ASN A 357 10.45 -2.21 -25.47
C ASN A 357 11.34 -2.21 -24.22
N PHE A 358 11.46 -3.36 -23.51
CA PHE A 358 12.25 -3.42 -22.28
C PHE A 358 13.75 -3.29 -22.54
N LYS A 359 14.41 -2.42 -21.80
CA LYS A 359 15.86 -2.17 -21.81
C LYS A 359 16.42 -2.59 -20.45
N THR A 360 17.17 -3.67 -20.39
CA THR A 360 17.60 -4.29 -19.12
C THR A 360 19.05 -4.05 -18.76
N LYS A 361 19.77 -3.14 -19.44
CA LYS A 361 21.18 -2.86 -19.20
C LYS A 361 21.51 -2.53 -17.74
N ASN A 362 20.61 -1.83 -17.04
CA ASN A 362 20.82 -1.42 -15.65
C ASN A 362 20.19 -2.38 -14.62
N VAL A 363 19.51 -3.44 -15.09
CA VAL A 363 18.89 -4.42 -14.20
C VAL A 363 19.95 -5.28 -13.54
N GLN A 364 19.85 -5.43 -12.22
CA GLN A 364 20.76 -6.17 -11.36
C GLN A 364 20.14 -7.47 -10.84
N ASN A 365 18.79 -7.54 -10.73
CA ASN A 365 18.10 -8.70 -10.20
C ASN A 365 16.87 -9.05 -11.05
N MET A 366 16.82 -10.32 -11.52
CA MET A 366 15.73 -10.93 -12.28
C MET A 366 15.24 -12.24 -11.64
N TRP A 367 15.55 -12.46 -10.36
CA TRP A 367 15.17 -13.67 -9.62
C TRP A 367 13.66 -13.92 -9.73
N ARG A 368 13.27 -15.14 -10.18
CA ARG A 368 11.90 -15.61 -10.33
C ARG A 368 11.00 -14.69 -11.17
N MET A 369 11.55 -13.93 -12.13
CA MET A 369 10.76 -12.92 -12.88
C MET A 369 9.50 -13.51 -13.55
N PHE A 370 9.58 -14.74 -14.07
CA PHE A 370 8.47 -15.45 -14.72
C PHE A 370 8.10 -16.76 -13.99
N TYR A 371 8.52 -16.96 -12.76
CA TYR A 371 8.26 -18.17 -11.98
C TYR A 371 6.75 -18.54 -12.02
N GLY A 372 6.43 -19.79 -12.41
CA GLY A 372 5.04 -20.27 -12.43
C GLY A 372 4.11 -19.61 -13.44
N CYS A 373 4.63 -18.99 -14.50
CA CYS A 373 3.81 -18.53 -15.63
C CYS A 373 3.39 -19.73 -16.50
N LYS A 374 2.45 -20.51 -15.98
CA LYS A 374 2.12 -21.86 -16.50
C LYS A 374 1.54 -21.88 -17.90
N SER A 375 0.83 -20.81 -18.32
CA SER A 375 0.16 -20.72 -19.62
C SER A 375 0.96 -19.95 -20.68
N LEU A 376 2.10 -19.38 -20.32
CA LEU A 376 2.93 -18.62 -21.24
C LEU A 376 3.59 -19.56 -22.27
N THR A 377 3.35 -19.30 -23.56
CA THR A 377 3.82 -20.20 -24.63
C THR A 377 5.11 -19.75 -25.29
N SER A 378 5.34 -18.45 -25.34
CA SER A 378 6.56 -17.89 -25.92
C SER A 378 6.94 -16.55 -25.28
N LEU A 379 8.24 -16.25 -25.28
CA LEU A 379 8.81 -14.99 -24.83
C LEU A 379 9.83 -14.47 -25.84
N ASN A 380 9.79 -13.18 -26.13
CA ASN A 380 10.81 -12.51 -26.89
C ASN A 380 11.71 -11.66 -25.97
N LEU A 381 12.89 -12.15 -25.67
CA LEU A 381 13.89 -11.53 -24.79
C LEU A 381 15.14 -11.06 -25.58
N SER A 382 14.98 -10.82 -26.90
CA SER A 382 16.10 -10.42 -27.76
C SER A 382 16.74 -9.08 -27.37
N ASN A 383 16.00 -8.25 -26.63
CA ASN A 383 16.46 -6.94 -26.16
C ASN A 383 17.07 -7.00 -24.75
N PHE A 384 17.03 -8.17 -24.09
CA PHE A 384 17.54 -8.30 -22.74
C PHE A 384 19.06 -8.29 -22.73
N ASN A 385 19.63 -7.44 -21.92
CA ASN A 385 21.04 -7.42 -21.56
C ASN A 385 21.18 -7.88 -20.10
N THR A 386 21.94 -8.94 -19.86
CA THR A 386 22.13 -9.55 -18.54
C THR A 386 23.52 -9.29 -17.94
N GLU A 387 24.31 -8.40 -18.55
CA GLU A 387 25.69 -8.16 -18.17
C GLU A 387 25.87 -7.71 -16.71
N ASN A 388 24.90 -6.95 -16.18
CA ASN A 388 24.89 -6.44 -14.80
C ASN A 388 24.01 -7.25 -13.84
N VAL A 389 23.38 -8.34 -14.33
CA VAL A 389 22.50 -9.16 -13.50
C VAL A 389 23.30 -10.11 -12.63
N TYR A 390 23.07 -10.07 -11.32
CA TYR A 390 23.73 -10.95 -10.37
C TYR A 390 22.87 -12.16 -9.95
N ASP A 391 21.54 -12.12 -10.16
CA ASP A 391 20.64 -13.22 -9.81
C ASP A 391 19.52 -13.37 -10.85
N MET A 392 19.47 -14.55 -11.50
CA MET A 392 18.42 -15.00 -12.42
C MET A 392 17.89 -16.39 -11.99
N SER A 393 18.13 -16.79 -10.72
CA SER A 393 17.67 -18.08 -10.22
C SER A 393 16.17 -18.25 -10.43
N GLU A 394 15.76 -19.45 -10.83
CA GLU A 394 14.36 -19.84 -11.01
C GLU A 394 13.56 -18.90 -11.94
N MET A 395 14.23 -18.17 -12.86
CA MET A 395 13.59 -17.13 -13.67
C MET A 395 12.38 -17.65 -14.47
N PHE A 396 12.45 -18.87 -14.97
CA PHE A 396 11.39 -19.55 -15.72
C PHE A 396 10.88 -20.82 -15.03
N TYR A 397 11.18 -21.00 -13.75
CA TYR A 397 10.78 -22.19 -12.99
C TYR A 397 9.28 -22.45 -13.13
N GLU A 398 8.87 -23.72 -13.43
CA GLU A 398 7.46 -24.14 -13.66
C GLU A 398 6.73 -23.38 -14.78
N CYS A 399 7.43 -22.85 -15.79
CA CYS A 399 6.80 -22.36 -17.01
C CYS A 399 6.46 -23.56 -17.95
N ASN A 400 5.52 -24.41 -17.53
CA ASN A 400 5.29 -25.73 -18.14
C ASN A 400 4.86 -25.68 -19.61
N SER A 401 4.16 -24.60 -20.04
CA SER A 401 3.70 -24.44 -21.43
C SER A 401 4.69 -23.65 -22.30
N LEU A 402 5.79 -23.16 -21.74
CA LEU A 402 6.74 -22.32 -22.47
C LEU A 402 7.51 -23.15 -23.48
N GLN A 403 7.23 -22.91 -24.77
CA GLN A 403 7.83 -23.65 -25.88
C GLN A 403 9.07 -22.92 -26.45
N THR A 404 9.04 -21.59 -26.50
CA THR A 404 10.07 -20.84 -27.20
C THR A 404 10.47 -19.57 -26.45
N ILE A 405 11.78 -19.41 -26.23
CA ILE A 405 12.38 -18.16 -25.78
C ILE A 405 13.26 -17.61 -26.89
N TYR A 406 12.81 -16.52 -27.53
CA TYR A 406 13.59 -15.87 -28.57
C TYR A 406 14.66 -14.98 -27.92
N CYS A 407 15.93 -15.32 -28.15
CA CYS A 407 17.08 -14.52 -27.76
C CYS A 407 18.27 -14.82 -28.67
N ASN A 408 18.92 -13.78 -29.20
CA ASN A 408 20.05 -13.93 -30.13
C ASN A 408 21.39 -14.09 -29.40
N ASN A 409 21.45 -13.68 -28.15
CA ASN A 409 22.67 -13.64 -27.35
C ASN A 409 22.71 -14.83 -26.38
N THR A 410 23.91 -15.29 -26.09
CA THR A 410 24.17 -16.09 -24.89
C THR A 410 24.12 -15.15 -23.70
N TRP A 411 23.35 -15.48 -22.69
CA TRP A 411 23.36 -14.72 -21.46
C TRP A 411 24.67 -15.01 -20.70
N THR A 412 25.36 -13.94 -20.39
CA THR A 412 26.58 -13.97 -19.58
C THR A 412 26.26 -13.36 -18.22
N TYR A 413 26.86 -13.87 -17.21
CA TYR A 413 26.70 -13.42 -15.83
C TYR A 413 28.08 -13.22 -15.21
N SER A 414 28.19 -12.17 -14.42
CA SER A 414 29.48 -11.82 -13.81
C SER A 414 29.75 -12.53 -12.48
N HIS A 415 28.69 -12.93 -11.72
CA HIS A 415 28.82 -13.54 -10.39
C HIS A 415 27.56 -14.31 -10.02
N SER A 416 27.35 -15.50 -10.54
CA SER A 416 26.01 -16.11 -10.56
C SER A 416 25.60 -16.90 -9.34
N ARG A 417 24.38 -16.61 -8.90
CA ARG A 417 23.44 -17.59 -8.36
C ARG A 417 22.30 -17.70 -9.38
N SER A 418 22.31 -18.69 -10.26
CA SER A 418 21.28 -18.83 -11.31
C SER A 418 20.81 -20.27 -11.41
N ARG A 419 20.53 -20.87 -10.22
CA ARG A 419 20.09 -22.26 -10.11
C ARG A 419 18.64 -22.41 -10.59
N ASP A 420 18.33 -23.58 -11.11
CA ASP A 420 16.97 -24.03 -11.45
C ASP A 420 16.22 -23.08 -12.41
N MET A 421 16.97 -22.32 -13.23
CA MET A 421 16.40 -21.29 -14.11
C MET A 421 15.27 -21.84 -14.97
N PHE A 422 15.41 -23.05 -15.49
CA PHE A 422 14.46 -23.70 -16.40
C PHE A 422 13.76 -24.93 -15.79
N SER A 423 13.91 -25.20 -14.50
CA SER A 423 13.28 -26.37 -13.88
C SER A 423 11.77 -26.34 -14.09
N GLY A 424 11.20 -27.45 -14.56
CA GLY A 424 9.77 -27.57 -14.87
C GLY A 424 9.34 -26.97 -16.23
N CYS A 425 10.26 -26.47 -17.07
CA CYS A 425 9.93 -25.96 -18.41
C CYS A 425 9.79 -27.09 -19.44
N THR A 426 8.96 -28.09 -19.15
CA THR A 426 8.90 -29.37 -19.87
C THR A 426 8.55 -29.28 -21.37
N SER A 427 7.96 -28.17 -21.81
CA SER A 427 7.59 -27.93 -23.21
C SER A 427 8.67 -27.19 -24.02
N LEU A 428 9.76 -26.80 -23.39
CA LEU A 428 10.75 -25.89 -23.97
C LEU A 428 11.53 -26.53 -25.13
N GLN A 429 11.57 -25.82 -26.25
CA GLN A 429 12.24 -26.26 -27.49
C GLN A 429 13.13 -25.10 -27.98
N GLY A 430 14.43 -25.21 -27.74
CA GLY A 430 15.40 -24.26 -28.22
C GLY A 430 16.30 -24.83 -29.29
N ALA A 431 17.59 -24.54 -29.21
CA ALA A 431 18.62 -25.21 -30.05
C ALA A 431 18.73 -26.70 -29.67
N VAL A 432 18.35 -27.07 -28.45
CA VAL A 432 18.21 -28.46 -27.97
C VAL A 432 16.86 -28.62 -27.24
N PRO A 433 16.27 -29.83 -27.22
CA PRO A 433 15.08 -30.10 -26.42
C PRO A 433 15.39 -30.02 -24.93
N TYR A 434 14.33 -29.80 -24.14
CA TYR A 434 14.41 -29.76 -22.67
C TYR A 434 14.96 -31.08 -22.09
N ASP A 435 15.85 -30.94 -21.11
CA ASP A 435 16.47 -32.03 -20.35
C ASP A 435 16.39 -31.70 -18.87
N GLU A 436 15.64 -32.47 -18.10
CA GLU A 436 15.38 -32.23 -16.66
C GLU A 436 16.67 -32.21 -15.81
N SER A 437 17.73 -32.82 -16.27
CA SER A 437 19.05 -32.78 -15.62
C SER A 437 19.88 -31.51 -15.92
N LYS A 438 19.39 -30.65 -16.82
CA LYS A 438 20.09 -29.44 -17.31
C LYS A 438 19.20 -28.19 -17.15
N THR A 439 18.98 -27.75 -15.95
CA THR A 439 18.01 -26.69 -15.66
C THR A 439 18.62 -25.34 -15.33
N ASP A 440 19.94 -25.26 -15.23
CA ASP A 440 20.62 -24.03 -14.81
C ASP A 440 20.88 -23.06 -15.98
N ASP A 441 21.43 -21.93 -15.67
CA ASP A 441 21.69 -20.79 -16.54
C ASP A 441 22.61 -21.02 -17.73
N TYR A 442 23.49 -22.02 -17.69
CA TYR A 442 24.33 -22.39 -18.82
C TYR A 442 23.54 -22.84 -20.06
N MET A 443 22.26 -23.19 -19.87
CA MET A 443 21.31 -23.47 -20.95
C MET A 443 20.69 -22.18 -21.56
N ALA A 444 20.97 -20.99 -21.01
CA ALA A 444 20.46 -19.72 -21.52
C ALA A 444 21.27 -19.22 -22.72
N ASN A 445 21.29 -20.01 -23.80
CA ASN A 445 22.02 -19.68 -25.03
C ASN A 445 21.31 -20.24 -26.27
N PRO A 446 21.48 -19.59 -27.46
CA PRO A 446 20.82 -19.97 -28.70
C PRO A 446 21.60 -20.95 -29.57
N LYS A 447 22.72 -21.51 -29.10
CA LYS A 447 23.57 -22.46 -29.87
C LYS A 447 23.44 -23.89 -29.37
N THR A 448 23.49 -24.06 -28.07
CA THR A 448 23.56 -25.36 -27.39
C THR A 448 22.59 -25.46 -26.20
N GLY A 449 21.70 -24.47 -26.04
CA GLY A 449 20.77 -24.35 -24.94
C GLY A 449 19.33 -24.18 -25.40
N TYR A 450 18.50 -23.56 -24.51
CA TYR A 450 17.06 -23.48 -24.65
C TYR A 450 16.57 -22.22 -25.40
N PHE A 451 17.46 -21.33 -25.85
CA PHE A 451 17.05 -20.16 -26.60
C PHE A 451 16.94 -20.47 -28.10
N THR A 452 16.01 -19.73 -28.77
CA THR A 452 15.82 -19.75 -30.20
C THR A 452 16.28 -18.41 -30.79
N LYS A 453 17.07 -18.41 -31.86
CA LYS A 453 17.45 -17.14 -32.55
C LYS A 453 16.25 -16.49 -33.18
N LYS A 454 15.99 -15.20 -32.85
CA LYS A 454 15.03 -14.39 -33.56
C LYS A 454 15.54 -14.05 -34.95
N GLY A 455 14.78 -14.36 -35.99
CA GLY A 455 15.23 -14.19 -37.40
C GLY A 455 15.83 -15.44 -38.05
N SER A 456 16.10 -16.51 -37.29
CA SER A 456 15.90 -17.84 -37.84
C SER A 456 14.39 -18.03 -37.98
N THR A 457 13.78 -17.42 -39.03
CA THR A 457 12.58 -18.09 -39.55
C THR A 457 12.92 -19.55 -39.51
N GLY A 458 12.10 -20.34 -38.78
CA GLY A 458 12.27 -21.79 -38.77
C GLY A 458 12.11 -22.35 -40.19
N VAL A 459 13.12 -22.12 -40.96
CA VAL A 459 13.67 -23.09 -41.87
C VAL A 459 14.40 -24.02 -40.89
N ALA A 460 13.65 -24.96 -40.29
CA ALA A 460 14.21 -26.26 -40.09
C ALA A 460 15.03 -26.46 -41.36
N THR A 461 16.38 -26.41 -41.29
CA THR A 461 17.19 -27.13 -42.23
C THR A 461 16.55 -28.49 -42.24
N ALA A 462 15.77 -28.75 -43.31
CA ALA A 462 15.21 -30.04 -43.51
C ALA A 462 16.37 -31.01 -43.53
N THR A 463 16.71 -31.55 -42.36
CA THR A 463 17.30 -32.83 -42.25
C THR A 463 16.21 -33.73 -42.75
N THR A 464 16.23 -33.87 -44.13
CA THR A 464 15.76 -35.03 -44.84
C THR A 464 14.58 -35.79 -44.17
N GLU A 465 13.37 -35.17 -44.16
CA GLU A 465 12.23 -35.98 -44.53
C GLU A 465 12.17 -35.95 -46.05
N ALA A 466 12.81 -36.92 -46.64
CA ALA A 466 12.72 -37.22 -48.04
C ALA A 466 11.26 -37.34 -48.44
N ASN A 467 10.84 -36.58 -49.50
CA ASN A 467 9.70 -36.79 -50.35
C ASN A 467 8.35 -36.10 -50.01
N ALA A 468 8.31 -34.94 -49.38
CA ALA A 468 7.11 -34.11 -49.49
C ALA A 468 7.23 -33.20 -50.74
N ASN A 469 6.52 -33.49 -51.80
CA ASN A 469 6.47 -32.68 -53.03
C ASN A 469 5.52 -31.48 -52.84
N ILE A 470 5.81 -30.38 -53.52
CA ILE A 470 4.91 -29.22 -53.61
C ILE A 470 3.62 -29.63 -54.30
N GLN A 471 2.51 -29.54 -53.58
CA GLN A 471 1.15 -29.86 -54.07
C GLN A 471 0.49 -28.66 -54.74
N ALA A 472 0.69 -27.46 -54.17
CA ALA A 472 0.15 -26.22 -54.73
C ALA A 472 0.96 -25.01 -54.26
N ILE A 473 0.99 -23.95 -55.05
CA ILE A 473 1.64 -22.68 -54.74
C ILE A 473 0.54 -21.58 -54.80
N TYR A 474 0.61 -20.66 -53.83
CA TYR A 474 -0.31 -19.52 -53.73
C TYR A 474 0.47 -18.23 -53.54
N SER A 475 -0.05 -17.13 -54.11
CA SER A 475 0.38 -15.78 -53.73
C SER A 475 -0.12 -15.38 -52.35
N THR A 476 0.36 -14.28 -51.82
CA THR A 476 -0.03 -13.77 -50.50
C THR A 476 -1.48 -13.33 -50.42
N ASP A 477 -2.12 -13.04 -51.57
CA ASP A 477 -3.54 -12.71 -51.69
C ASP A 477 -4.43 -13.96 -51.94
N GLY A 478 -3.84 -15.18 -51.86
CA GLY A 478 -4.54 -16.46 -51.97
C GLY A 478 -4.77 -17.00 -53.38
N ARG A 479 -4.25 -16.37 -54.44
CA ARG A 479 -4.35 -16.88 -55.79
C ARG A 479 -3.41 -18.06 -56.00
N ARG A 480 -3.91 -19.12 -56.59
CA ARG A 480 -3.11 -20.26 -56.98
C ARG A 480 -2.15 -19.90 -58.12
N LEU A 481 -0.89 -20.25 -57.96
CA LEU A 481 0.20 -20.00 -58.89
C LEU A 481 0.67 -21.31 -59.52
N ASN A 482 1.15 -21.26 -60.77
CA ASN A 482 1.72 -22.42 -61.45
C ASN A 482 3.22 -22.63 -61.10
N GLU A 483 3.87 -21.57 -60.62
CA GLU A 483 5.28 -21.60 -60.22
C GLU A 483 5.55 -20.56 -59.13
N LEU A 484 6.68 -20.67 -58.44
CA LEU A 484 7.12 -19.70 -57.43
C LEU A 484 7.45 -18.36 -58.08
N GLN A 485 6.75 -17.31 -57.71
CA GLN A 485 6.98 -15.94 -58.18
C GLN A 485 7.97 -15.21 -57.27
N ARG A 486 8.61 -14.16 -57.81
CA ARG A 486 9.49 -13.28 -57.01
C ARG A 486 8.67 -12.66 -55.87
N GLY A 487 9.22 -12.75 -54.66
CA GLY A 487 8.54 -12.36 -53.44
C GLY A 487 8.08 -13.54 -52.61
N LEU A 488 7.15 -13.29 -51.64
CA LEU A 488 6.64 -14.30 -50.71
C LEU A 488 5.56 -15.17 -51.37
N ASN A 489 5.76 -16.49 -51.36
CA ASN A 489 4.83 -17.50 -51.85
C ASN A 489 4.37 -18.38 -50.67
N ILE A 490 3.10 -18.81 -50.70
CA ILE A 490 2.54 -19.79 -49.75
C ILE A 490 2.46 -21.12 -50.49
N VAL A 491 3.15 -22.13 -49.98
CA VAL A 491 3.27 -23.43 -50.61
C VAL A 491 2.62 -24.49 -49.75
N ARG A 492 1.66 -25.23 -50.32
CA ARG A 492 1.06 -26.41 -49.70
C ARG A 492 1.84 -27.66 -50.14
N MET A 493 2.29 -28.43 -49.16
CA MET A 493 3.08 -29.64 -49.36
C MET A 493 2.15 -30.88 -49.41
N SER A 494 2.61 -31.98 -50.05
CA SER A 494 1.86 -33.23 -50.16
C SER A 494 1.52 -33.91 -48.84
N ASN A 495 2.23 -33.57 -47.74
CA ASN A 495 1.96 -34.00 -46.39
C ASN A 495 0.94 -33.17 -45.63
N GLY A 496 0.24 -32.23 -46.35
CA GLY A 496 -0.78 -31.35 -45.77
C GLY A 496 -0.23 -30.11 -45.06
N THR A 497 1.07 -29.95 -44.89
CA THR A 497 1.68 -28.77 -44.26
C THR A 497 1.72 -27.57 -45.22
N THR A 498 1.72 -26.35 -44.69
CA THR A 498 1.86 -25.11 -45.46
C THR A 498 3.15 -24.40 -45.10
N GLN A 499 3.93 -24.03 -46.11
CA GLN A 499 5.19 -23.31 -45.94
C GLN A 499 5.14 -21.94 -46.65
N LYS A 500 5.90 -20.98 -46.15
CA LYS A 500 6.11 -19.67 -46.79
C LYS A 500 7.52 -19.68 -47.41
N ILE A 501 7.58 -19.48 -48.72
CA ILE A 501 8.85 -19.46 -49.48
C ILE A 501 9.05 -18.06 -50.05
N LEU A 502 10.17 -17.43 -49.72
CA LEU A 502 10.59 -16.17 -50.34
C LEU A 502 11.53 -16.46 -51.48
N ARG A 503 11.07 -16.15 -52.73
CA ARG A 503 11.94 -16.21 -53.93
C ARG A 503 12.54 -14.81 -54.17
N LYS A 504 13.84 -14.70 -54.14
CA LYS A 504 14.59 -13.47 -54.46
C LYS A 504 14.53 -13.10 -55.91
#